data_afbd159f560485883228ff0687f8cb90
#
_entry.id   afbd159f560485883228ff0687f8cb90
#
_cell.length_a   1.000
_cell.length_b   1.000
_cell.length_c   1.000
_cell.angle_alpha   90.00
_cell.angle_beta   90.00
_cell.angle_gamma   90.00
#
_symmetry.space_group_name_H-M   'P 1'
#
loop_
_entity.id
_entity.type
_entity.pdbx_description
1 polymer ?
#
loop_
_entity_poly.entity_id
_entity_poly.type
_entity_poly.pdbx_seq_one_letter_code
_entity_poly.pdbx_strand_id
1 'polypeptide(L)'
;YMRCGSFPYIASMSDKEEKADTYIEGIYNTVIIKDIEERQARKEKTTDKRKITDITLLKNIAKYLASVIGSPVSVKSIADYIASSGRKVSQNTVSDYIEALTEAFIFYSAERYDVYGKQLLKQNAKYYIVDLGLRRYLLSKRNYDLGYSLENIVYLELLRRGFMVNVGKIGNQEVDFIVKKGDLIE
;
A
#
# COMPACT_ATOMS: atom_id res chain seq x y z
N TYR A 1 2.10 10.21 15.60
CA TYR A 1 1.56 9.45 14.47
C TYR A 1 2.52 9.45 13.26
N MET A 2 2.87 10.61 12.73
CA MET A 2 3.69 10.74 11.53
C MET A 2 5.11 10.16 11.66
N ARG A 3 5.72 10.19 12.84
CA ARG A 3 7.06 9.66 13.07
C ARG A 3 7.08 8.18 13.43
N CYS A 4 6.22 7.76 14.37
CA CYS A 4 6.28 6.42 14.95
C CYS A 4 5.13 5.50 14.52
N GLY A 5 4.18 6.00 13.72
CA GLY A 5 2.99 5.25 13.31
C GLY A 5 1.87 5.25 14.36
N SER A 6 0.89 4.37 14.15
CA SER A 6 -0.36 4.30 14.91
C SER A 6 -0.55 2.98 15.66
N PHE A 7 0.41 2.07 15.64
CA PHE A 7 0.28 0.83 16.40
C PHE A 7 0.07 1.12 17.89
N PRO A 8 -1.01 0.60 18.52
CA PRO A 8 -1.38 0.96 19.88
C PRO A 8 -0.26 0.73 20.90
N TYR A 9 0.51 -0.34 20.75
CA TYR A 9 1.62 -0.65 21.65
C TYR A 9 2.71 0.42 21.61
N ILE A 10 3.00 1.00 20.42
CA ILE A 10 3.97 2.10 20.29
C ILE A 10 3.49 3.34 21.07
N ALA A 11 2.18 3.58 21.10
CA ALA A 11 1.63 4.72 21.86
C ALA A 11 1.91 4.64 23.37
N SER A 12 2.04 3.42 23.93
CA SER A 12 2.32 3.16 25.34
C SER A 12 3.81 3.13 25.72
N MET A 13 4.72 3.16 24.72
CA MET A 13 6.17 3.09 24.97
C MET A 13 6.70 4.40 25.55
N SER A 14 7.66 4.33 26.49
CA SER A 14 8.39 5.49 27.03
C SER A 14 9.37 6.07 26.02
N ASP A 15 10.13 5.20 25.31
CA ASP A 15 11.18 5.57 24.34
C ASP A 15 10.72 5.23 22.92
N LYS A 16 9.72 5.97 22.42
CA LYS A 16 8.99 5.64 21.17
C LYS A 16 9.87 5.57 19.93
N GLU A 17 10.85 6.48 19.81
CA GLU A 17 11.67 6.55 18.58
C GLU A 17 12.66 5.40 18.44
N GLU A 18 13.25 4.95 19.54
CA GLU A 18 14.26 3.89 19.53
C GLU A 18 13.64 2.50 19.45
N LYS A 19 12.56 2.27 20.24
CA LYS A 19 11.92 0.95 20.35
C LYS A 19 10.89 0.66 19.25
N ALA A 20 10.32 1.70 18.66
CA ALA A 20 9.28 1.54 17.63
C ALA A 20 9.80 0.77 16.40
N ASP A 21 11.01 1.03 15.96
CA ASP A 21 11.55 0.37 14.77
C ASP A 21 11.72 -1.15 14.99
N THR A 22 12.27 -1.56 16.14
CA THR A 22 12.41 -2.99 16.49
C THR A 22 11.05 -3.68 16.59
N TYR A 23 10.06 -2.97 17.18
CA TYR A 23 8.70 -3.50 17.27
C TYR A 23 8.03 -3.64 15.89
N ILE A 24 8.16 -2.62 15.03
CA ILE A 24 7.62 -2.64 13.67
C ILE A 24 8.31 -3.72 12.83
N GLU A 25 9.63 -3.87 12.97
CA GLU A 25 10.40 -4.95 12.33
C GLU A 25 9.88 -6.33 12.72
N GLY A 26 9.63 -6.54 14.01
CA GLY A 26 9.02 -7.77 14.51
C GLY A 26 7.65 -8.02 13.90
N ILE A 27 6.76 -7.03 13.86
CA ILE A 27 5.44 -7.16 13.22
C ILE A 27 5.60 -7.46 11.73
N TYR A 28 6.44 -6.71 11.02
CA TYR A 28 6.60 -6.88 9.58
C TYR A 28 7.11 -8.29 9.23
N ASN A 29 8.16 -8.77 9.89
CA ASN A 29 8.77 -10.05 9.54
C ASN A 29 7.98 -11.25 10.06
N THR A 30 7.38 -11.17 11.26
CA THR A 30 6.71 -12.32 11.88
C THR A 30 5.22 -12.38 11.60
N VAL A 31 4.53 -11.25 11.63
CA VAL A 31 3.07 -11.23 11.43
C VAL A 31 2.74 -11.09 9.95
N ILE A 32 3.26 -10.03 9.32
CA ILE A 32 2.87 -9.67 7.95
C ILE A 32 3.38 -10.70 6.94
N ILE A 33 4.66 -10.99 6.94
CA ILE A 33 5.26 -11.92 5.96
C ILE A 33 4.72 -13.33 6.17
N LYS A 34 4.64 -13.78 7.42
CA LYS A 34 4.11 -15.10 7.75
C LYS A 34 2.62 -15.23 7.41
N ASP A 35 1.80 -14.19 7.67
CA ASP A 35 0.38 -14.21 7.32
C ASP A 35 0.19 -14.33 5.79
N ILE A 36 0.99 -13.61 5.00
CA ILE A 36 0.96 -13.72 3.54
C ILE A 36 1.32 -15.14 3.10
N GLU A 37 2.39 -15.72 3.63
CA GLU A 37 2.80 -17.09 3.31
C GLU A 37 1.70 -18.12 3.65
N GLU A 38 1.09 -18.01 4.83
CA GLU A 38 0.02 -18.91 5.27
C GLU A 38 -1.26 -18.75 4.44
N ARG A 39 -1.64 -17.53 4.09
CA ARG A 39 -2.81 -17.25 3.23
C ARG A 39 -2.60 -17.81 1.83
N GLN A 40 -1.42 -17.64 1.26
CA GLN A 40 -1.10 -18.20 -0.05
C GLN A 40 -1.11 -19.74 -0.03
N ALA A 41 -0.57 -20.37 1.01
CA ALA A 41 -0.61 -21.83 1.17
C ALA A 41 -2.05 -22.37 1.30
N ARG A 42 -2.98 -21.60 1.87
CA ARG A 42 -4.42 -21.98 1.93
C ARG A 42 -5.11 -21.83 0.57
N LYS A 43 -4.81 -20.77 -0.19
CA LYS A 43 -5.38 -20.53 -1.53
C LYS A 43 -4.93 -21.58 -2.54
N GLU A 44 -3.73 -22.10 -2.44
CA GLU A 44 -3.19 -23.15 -3.30
C GLU A 44 -4.06 -24.42 -3.34
N LYS A 45 -4.83 -24.68 -2.28
CA LYS A 45 -5.76 -25.81 -2.22
C LYS A 45 -7.09 -25.58 -2.96
N THR A 46 -7.39 -24.35 -3.34
CA THR A 46 -8.72 -23.95 -3.83
C THR A 46 -8.73 -23.20 -5.17
N THR A 47 -7.58 -22.66 -5.61
CA THR A 47 -7.50 -21.83 -6.84
C THR A 47 -6.15 -22.02 -7.54
N ASP A 48 -6.18 -21.90 -8.87
CA ASP A 48 -5.00 -21.98 -9.78
C ASP A 48 -4.09 -20.72 -9.72
N LYS A 49 -4.17 -19.92 -8.64
CA LYS A 49 -3.35 -18.72 -8.47
C LYS A 49 -1.91 -19.07 -8.10
N ARG A 50 -0.97 -18.32 -8.70
CA ARG A 50 0.47 -18.51 -8.47
C ARG A 50 0.84 -18.26 -7.02
N LYS A 51 1.67 -19.13 -6.47
CA LYS A 51 2.19 -19.01 -5.11
C LYS A 51 3.20 -17.89 -5.00
N ILE A 52 3.11 -17.11 -3.92
CA ILE A 52 4.16 -16.18 -3.51
C ILE A 52 5.27 -16.98 -2.85
N THR A 53 6.33 -17.23 -3.61
CA THR A 53 7.49 -18.03 -3.15
C THR A 53 8.71 -17.18 -2.87
N ASP A 54 8.75 -15.96 -3.42
CA ASP A 54 9.88 -15.07 -3.35
C ASP A 54 9.64 -13.92 -2.40
N ILE A 55 9.99 -14.13 -1.15
CA ILE A 55 9.86 -13.13 -0.09
C ILE A 55 10.74 -11.90 -0.36
N THR A 56 11.88 -12.05 -1.03
CA THR A 56 12.73 -10.91 -1.41
C THR A 56 12.02 -10.02 -2.42
N LEU A 57 11.37 -10.60 -3.42
CA LEU A 57 10.56 -9.86 -4.38
C LEU A 57 9.38 -9.16 -3.70
N LEU A 58 8.68 -9.84 -2.79
CA LEU A 58 7.59 -9.26 -2.00
C LEU A 58 8.05 -8.03 -1.23
N LYS A 59 9.19 -8.13 -0.53
CA LYS A 59 9.78 -7.02 0.22
C LYS A 59 10.20 -5.86 -0.68
N ASN A 60 10.74 -6.13 -1.86
CA ASN A 60 11.12 -5.10 -2.82
C ASN A 60 9.90 -4.36 -3.40
N ILE A 61 8.81 -5.09 -3.71
CA ILE A 61 7.56 -4.47 -4.16
C ILE A 61 6.94 -3.64 -3.03
N ALA A 62 6.90 -4.15 -1.80
CA ALA A 62 6.41 -3.39 -0.65
C ALA A 62 7.22 -2.10 -0.42
N LYS A 63 8.55 -2.18 -0.54
CA LYS A 63 9.43 -1.01 -0.42
C LYS A 63 9.19 0.01 -1.54
N TYR A 64 9.02 -0.44 -2.77
CA TYR A 64 8.69 0.43 -3.89
C TYR A 64 7.36 1.15 -3.66
N LEU A 65 6.29 0.41 -3.33
CA LEU A 65 4.97 1.00 -3.04
C LEU A 65 5.04 2.01 -1.89
N ALA A 66 5.78 1.70 -0.81
CA ALA A 66 5.98 2.63 0.29
C ALA A 66 6.70 3.93 -0.13
N SER A 67 7.57 3.86 -1.13
CA SER A 67 8.29 5.05 -1.64
C SER A 67 7.41 5.98 -2.47
N VAL A 68 6.36 5.45 -3.11
CA VAL A 68 5.50 6.17 -4.06
C VAL A 68 4.04 6.27 -3.59
N ILE A 69 3.78 6.17 -2.28
CA ILE A 69 2.40 6.32 -1.75
C ILE A 69 1.79 7.63 -2.25
N GLY A 70 0.48 7.61 -2.53
CA GLY A 70 -0.23 8.78 -3.05
C GLY A 70 0.09 9.15 -4.50
N SER A 71 1.06 8.52 -5.13
CA SER A 71 1.35 8.72 -6.55
C SER A 71 0.68 7.65 -7.43
N PRO A 72 0.24 8.00 -8.64
CA PRO A 72 -0.28 7.01 -9.58
C PRO A 72 0.80 6.00 -9.99
N VAL A 73 0.51 4.71 -9.86
CA VAL A 73 1.46 3.62 -10.12
C VAL A 73 0.84 2.60 -11.05
N SER A 74 1.60 2.16 -12.06
CA SER A 74 1.23 1.04 -12.92
C SER A 74 2.01 -0.22 -12.55
N VAL A 75 1.42 -1.40 -12.77
CA VAL A 75 2.11 -2.68 -12.61
C VAL A 75 3.36 -2.75 -13.50
N LYS A 76 3.29 -2.14 -14.69
CA LYS A 76 4.43 -2.04 -15.60
C LYS A 76 5.59 -1.25 -14.99
N SER A 77 5.31 -0.07 -14.39
CA SER A 77 6.38 0.74 -13.79
C SER A 77 7.09 0.03 -12.64
N ILE A 78 6.37 -0.80 -11.88
CA ILE A 78 6.97 -1.64 -10.83
C ILE A 78 7.84 -2.73 -11.44
N ALA A 79 7.36 -3.41 -12.50
CA ALA A 79 8.13 -4.44 -13.19
C ALA A 79 9.43 -3.86 -13.78
N ASP A 80 9.35 -2.68 -14.41
CA ASP A 80 10.50 -1.98 -14.99
C ASP A 80 11.52 -1.56 -13.90
N TYR A 81 11.04 -1.07 -12.75
CA TYR A 81 11.90 -0.76 -11.60
C TYR A 81 12.65 -2.00 -11.09
N ILE A 82 11.95 -3.12 -10.95
CA ILE A 82 12.58 -4.37 -10.51
C ILE A 82 13.57 -4.87 -11.56
N ALA A 83 13.25 -4.75 -12.84
CA ALA A 83 14.14 -5.11 -13.95
C ALA A 83 15.43 -4.26 -13.95
N SER A 84 15.38 -2.99 -13.57
CA SER A 84 16.55 -2.11 -13.45
C SER A 84 17.54 -2.57 -12.37
N SER A 85 17.09 -3.36 -11.40
CA SER A 85 17.95 -3.99 -10.39
C SER A 85 18.54 -5.35 -10.83
N GLY A 86 18.43 -5.69 -12.13
CA GLY A 86 18.97 -6.90 -12.73
C GLY A 86 18.04 -8.13 -12.66
N ARG A 87 16.82 -7.97 -12.20
CA ARG A 87 15.87 -9.08 -12.04
C ARG A 87 14.66 -8.92 -12.95
N LYS A 88 14.50 -9.78 -13.95
CA LYS A 88 13.29 -9.81 -14.80
C LYS A 88 12.11 -10.42 -14.04
N VAL A 89 10.97 -9.73 -14.07
CA VAL A 89 9.70 -10.19 -13.49
C VAL A 89 8.56 -9.89 -14.45
N SER A 90 7.57 -10.80 -14.54
CA SER A 90 6.39 -10.56 -15.37
C SER A 90 5.42 -9.59 -14.66
N GLN A 91 4.64 -8.83 -15.44
CA GLN A 91 3.60 -7.95 -14.89
C GLN A 91 2.55 -8.75 -14.09
N ASN A 92 2.20 -9.96 -14.53
CA ASN A 92 1.26 -10.82 -13.81
C ASN A 92 1.81 -11.19 -12.42
N THR A 93 3.10 -11.55 -12.34
CA THR A 93 3.75 -11.83 -11.06
C THR A 93 3.72 -10.61 -10.14
N VAL A 94 4.03 -9.42 -10.66
CA VAL A 94 3.95 -8.18 -9.86
C VAL A 94 2.53 -7.93 -9.37
N SER A 95 1.52 -8.14 -10.22
CA SER A 95 0.10 -8.01 -9.85
C SER A 95 -0.29 -8.95 -8.71
N ASP A 96 0.12 -10.24 -8.79
CA ASP A 96 -0.16 -11.24 -7.75
C ASP A 96 0.45 -10.82 -6.38
N TYR A 97 1.65 -10.23 -6.42
CA TYR A 97 2.33 -9.76 -5.21
C TYR A 97 1.70 -8.50 -4.61
N ILE A 98 1.22 -7.58 -5.47
CA ILE A 98 0.45 -6.42 -5.01
C ILE A 98 -0.88 -6.87 -4.39
N GLU A 99 -1.58 -7.80 -5.03
CA GLU A 99 -2.82 -8.37 -4.49
C GLU A 99 -2.58 -8.96 -3.09
N ALA A 100 -1.51 -9.73 -2.89
CA ALA A 100 -1.19 -10.29 -1.57
C ALA A 100 -0.91 -9.23 -0.51
N LEU A 101 -0.21 -8.14 -0.87
CA LEU A 101 0.06 -7.02 0.03
C LEU A 101 -1.22 -6.24 0.39
N THR A 102 -2.16 -6.11 -0.54
CA THR A 102 -3.45 -5.46 -0.28
C THR A 102 -4.40 -6.35 0.50
N GLU A 103 -4.45 -7.64 0.24
CA GLU A 103 -5.23 -8.61 1.02
C GLU A 103 -4.73 -8.75 2.47
N ALA A 104 -3.43 -8.57 2.70
CA ALA A 104 -2.84 -8.52 4.03
C ALA A 104 -3.02 -7.15 4.72
N PHE A 105 -3.77 -6.23 4.11
CA PHE A 105 -4.01 -4.86 4.60
C PHE A 105 -2.74 -4.05 4.90
N ILE A 106 -1.63 -4.33 4.21
CA ILE A 106 -0.42 -3.51 4.31
C ILE A 106 -0.59 -2.25 3.48
N PHE A 107 -1.18 -2.40 2.30
CA PHE A 107 -1.54 -1.31 1.41
C PHE A 107 -3.03 -1.37 1.07
N TYR A 108 -3.58 -0.20 0.86
CA TYR A 108 -4.89 0.00 0.26
C TYR A 108 -4.69 0.56 -1.15
N SER A 109 -5.50 0.12 -2.10
CA SER A 109 -5.53 0.67 -3.45
C SER A 109 -6.72 1.59 -3.62
N ALA A 110 -6.49 2.79 -4.15
CA ALA A 110 -7.53 3.69 -4.62
C ALA A 110 -7.51 3.72 -6.14
N GLU A 111 -8.59 3.23 -6.75
CA GLU A 111 -8.76 3.27 -8.20
C GLU A 111 -9.08 4.69 -8.66
N ARG A 112 -8.77 5.00 -9.91
CA ARG A 112 -9.09 6.31 -10.49
C ARG A 112 -10.53 6.32 -10.98
N TYR A 113 -11.26 7.37 -10.62
CA TYR A 113 -12.61 7.61 -11.10
C TYR A 113 -12.61 8.81 -12.06
N ASP A 114 -13.02 8.58 -13.30
CA ASP A 114 -13.23 9.64 -14.27
C ASP A 114 -14.61 10.25 -14.06
N VAL A 115 -14.66 11.50 -13.59
CA VAL A 115 -15.91 12.20 -13.28
C VAL A 115 -16.75 12.44 -14.53
N TYR A 116 -16.11 12.80 -15.66
CA TYR A 116 -16.81 13.02 -16.91
C TYR A 116 -17.28 11.72 -17.57
N GLY A 117 -16.40 10.69 -17.59
CA GLY A 117 -16.73 9.38 -18.13
C GLY A 117 -17.60 8.54 -17.20
N LYS A 118 -17.78 8.95 -15.94
CA LYS A 118 -18.54 8.21 -14.90
C LYS A 118 -18.10 6.76 -14.77
N GLN A 119 -16.80 6.50 -14.88
CA GLN A 119 -16.24 5.15 -14.88
C GLN A 119 -14.96 5.02 -14.06
N LEU A 120 -14.76 3.85 -13.47
CA LEU A 120 -13.50 3.48 -12.82
C LEU A 120 -12.45 3.14 -13.89
N LEU A 121 -11.25 3.72 -13.73
CA LEU A 121 -10.11 3.44 -14.57
C LEU A 121 -9.18 2.48 -13.81
N LYS A 122 -9.04 1.25 -14.32
CA LYS A 122 -8.21 0.20 -13.70
C LYS A 122 -6.70 0.46 -13.79
N GLN A 123 -6.27 1.43 -14.59
CA GLN A 123 -4.86 1.74 -14.77
C GLN A 123 -4.41 2.87 -13.84
N ASN A 124 -3.18 2.76 -13.33
CA ASN A 124 -2.56 3.79 -12.49
C ASN A 124 -3.32 4.06 -11.18
N ALA A 125 -3.61 3.02 -10.41
CA ALA A 125 -4.11 3.17 -9.06
C ALA A 125 -3.10 3.90 -8.16
N LYS A 126 -3.57 4.64 -7.15
CA LYS A 126 -2.72 5.09 -6.03
C LYS A 126 -2.75 4.04 -4.91
N TYR A 127 -1.62 3.92 -4.22
CA TYR A 127 -1.51 3.03 -3.07
C TYR A 127 -1.23 3.83 -1.82
N TYR A 128 -1.88 3.46 -0.72
CA TYR A 128 -1.74 4.07 0.60
C TYR A 128 -1.35 3.01 1.60
N ILE A 129 -0.40 3.31 2.47
CA ILE A 129 0.09 2.36 3.48
C ILE A 129 -0.74 2.47 4.76
N VAL A 130 -1.00 1.32 5.40
CA VAL A 130 -1.80 1.23 6.63
C VAL A 130 -1.23 2.03 7.79
N ASP A 131 0.10 2.18 7.85
CA ASP A 131 0.79 2.83 8.96
C ASP A 131 2.06 3.55 8.50
N LEU A 132 2.24 4.80 8.92
CA LEU A 132 3.41 5.61 8.54
C LEU A 132 4.70 5.19 9.26
N GLY A 133 4.61 4.55 10.42
CA GLY A 133 5.77 3.94 11.07
C GLY A 133 6.29 2.75 10.26
N LEU A 134 5.38 1.94 9.72
CA LEU A 134 5.74 0.86 8.79
C LEU A 134 6.40 1.42 7.51
N ARG A 135 5.88 2.53 6.96
CA ARG A 135 6.52 3.24 5.85
C ARG A 135 7.97 3.64 6.18
N ARG A 136 8.16 4.24 7.35
CA ARG A 136 9.48 4.67 7.83
C ARG A 136 10.45 3.49 7.95
N TYR A 137 9.99 2.37 8.48
CA TYR A 137 10.76 1.14 8.56
C TYR A 137 11.17 0.63 7.17
N LEU A 138 10.21 0.49 6.25
CA LEU A 138 10.47 0.01 4.89
C LEU A 138 11.45 0.89 4.11
N LEU A 139 11.45 2.19 4.33
CA LEU A 139 12.30 3.16 3.64
C LEU A 139 13.60 3.51 4.40
N SER A 140 13.95 2.76 5.45
CA SER A 140 15.20 2.93 6.21
C SER A 140 15.38 4.36 6.75
N LYS A 141 14.35 4.95 7.35
CA LYS A 141 14.35 6.27 8.02
C LYS A 141 14.70 7.46 7.10
N ARG A 142 14.55 7.35 5.80
CA ARG A 142 14.75 8.49 4.88
C ARG A 142 13.71 9.57 5.15
N ASN A 143 14.08 10.83 4.92
CA ASN A 143 13.11 11.92 4.92
C ASN A 143 12.11 11.68 3.80
N TYR A 144 10.83 11.69 4.14
CA TYR A 144 9.74 11.52 3.18
C TYR A 144 9.08 12.86 2.92
N ASP A 145 8.47 12.96 1.76
CA ASP A 145 7.61 14.09 1.46
C ASP A 145 6.43 14.13 2.46
N LEU A 146 6.27 15.26 3.14
CA LEU A 146 5.23 15.48 4.11
C LEU A 146 3.84 15.47 3.46
N GLY A 147 3.74 15.98 2.23
CA GLY A 147 2.51 16.03 1.47
C GLY A 147 1.90 14.64 1.26
N TYR A 148 2.68 13.69 0.77
CA TYR A 148 2.22 12.31 0.60
C TYR A 148 1.85 11.63 1.92
N SER A 149 2.53 11.98 3.02
CA SER A 149 2.18 11.45 4.34
C SER A 149 0.85 12.00 4.84
N LEU A 150 0.56 13.27 4.60
CA LEU A 150 -0.72 13.90 4.94
C LEU A 150 -1.86 13.32 4.09
N GLU A 151 -1.65 13.19 2.78
CA GLU A 151 -2.62 12.55 1.87
C GLU A 151 -2.96 11.12 2.33
N ASN A 152 -1.93 10.34 2.74
CA ASN A 152 -2.13 9.00 3.28
C ASN A 152 -2.99 9.00 4.58
N ILE A 153 -2.77 9.96 5.47
CA ILE A 153 -3.57 10.10 6.70
C ILE A 153 -5.02 10.42 6.37
N VAL A 154 -5.26 11.36 5.45
CA VAL A 154 -6.61 11.72 5.01
C VAL A 154 -7.32 10.52 4.40
N TYR A 155 -6.63 9.76 3.53
CA TYR A 155 -7.17 8.53 2.95
C TYR A 155 -7.63 7.53 4.02
N LEU A 156 -6.76 7.22 4.98
CA LEU A 156 -7.09 6.29 6.06
C LEU A 156 -8.24 6.79 6.94
N GLU A 157 -8.31 8.09 7.21
CA GLU A 157 -9.41 8.68 7.98
C GLU A 157 -10.75 8.61 7.23
N LEU A 158 -10.74 8.81 5.91
CA LEU A 158 -11.93 8.63 5.07
C LEU A 158 -12.43 7.18 5.11
N LEU A 159 -11.54 6.20 4.99
CA LEU A 159 -11.89 4.79 5.14
C LEU A 159 -12.46 4.49 6.53
N ARG A 160 -11.84 5.02 7.59
CA ARG A 160 -12.30 4.85 8.98
C ARG A 160 -13.71 5.37 9.18
N ARG A 161 -14.09 6.44 8.48
CA ARG A 161 -15.46 7.01 8.47
C ARG A 161 -16.45 6.22 7.63
N GLY A 162 -16.00 5.15 6.95
CA GLY A 162 -16.83 4.28 6.16
C GLY A 162 -17.14 4.80 4.75
N PHE A 163 -16.31 5.70 4.24
CA PHE A 163 -16.40 6.13 2.83
C PHE A 163 -15.72 5.11 1.90
N MET A 164 -16.29 4.93 0.72
CA MET A 164 -15.57 4.37 -0.42
C MET A 164 -14.74 5.49 -1.05
N VAL A 165 -13.44 5.28 -1.19
CA VAL A 165 -12.49 6.33 -1.60
C VAL A 165 -11.86 5.98 -2.93
N ASN A 166 -11.95 6.90 -3.87
CA ASN A 166 -11.32 6.83 -5.19
C ASN A 166 -10.47 8.09 -5.42
N VAL A 167 -9.53 8.01 -6.35
CA VAL A 167 -8.79 9.18 -6.85
C VAL A 167 -9.56 9.80 -8.01
N GLY A 168 -9.80 11.11 -7.96
CA GLY A 168 -10.58 11.79 -8.98
C GLY A 168 -9.76 12.19 -10.20
N LYS A 169 -10.41 12.13 -11.38
CA LYS A 169 -9.93 12.76 -12.59
C LYS A 169 -11.03 13.62 -13.20
N ILE A 170 -10.75 14.92 -13.39
CA ILE A 170 -11.65 15.87 -14.03
C ILE A 170 -10.91 16.48 -15.24
N GLY A 171 -11.18 15.98 -16.44
CA GLY A 171 -10.41 16.33 -17.62
C GLY A 171 -8.93 15.96 -17.46
N ASN A 172 -8.05 16.97 -17.41
CA ASN A 172 -6.61 16.81 -17.18
C ASN A 172 -6.18 17.09 -15.73
N GLN A 173 -7.10 17.46 -14.85
CA GLN A 173 -6.82 17.75 -13.46
C GLN A 173 -7.06 16.51 -12.58
N GLU A 174 -6.22 16.35 -11.57
CA GLU A 174 -6.38 15.33 -10.53
C GLU A 174 -7.09 15.97 -9.33
N VAL A 175 -8.03 15.21 -8.76
CA VAL A 175 -8.64 15.48 -7.46
C VAL A 175 -8.20 14.38 -6.52
N ASP A 176 -7.62 14.74 -5.38
CA ASP A 176 -7.00 13.75 -4.49
C ASP A 176 -7.97 12.65 -4.09
N PHE A 177 -9.22 13.01 -3.73
CA PHE A 177 -10.22 12.03 -3.34
C PHE A 177 -11.60 12.38 -3.90
N ILE A 178 -12.29 11.35 -4.36
CA ILE A 178 -13.73 11.30 -4.56
C ILE A 178 -14.26 10.25 -3.61
N VAL A 179 -15.18 10.64 -2.75
CA VAL A 179 -15.72 9.77 -1.71
C VAL A 179 -17.20 9.49 -1.93
N LYS A 180 -17.60 8.26 -1.66
CA LYS A 180 -18.99 7.84 -1.73
C LYS A 180 -19.41 7.19 -0.42
N LYS A 181 -20.58 7.59 0.09
CA LYS A 181 -21.22 6.96 1.25
C LYS A 181 -22.71 6.82 0.97
N GLY A 182 -23.17 5.59 0.76
CA GLY A 182 -24.51 5.34 0.24
C GLY A 182 -24.66 5.95 -1.16
N ASP A 183 -25.69 6.76 -1.37
CA ASP A 183 -25.94 7.44 -2.66
C ASP A 183 -25.27 8.82 -2.79
N LEU A 184 -24.63 9.30 -1.71
CA LEU A 184 -23.92 10.57 -1.69
C LEU A 184 -22.53 10.39 -2.31
N ILE A 185 -22.18 11.28 -3.26
CA ILE A 185 -20.82 11.40 -3.85
C ILE A 185 -20.33 12.80 -3.56
N GLU A 186 -19.17 12.90 -2.93
CA GLU A 186 -18.45 14.15 -2.61
C GLU A 186 -17.03 14.14 -3.19
#